data_26017ce99d127c571b709ae8ab2e02ee
#
_entry.id   26017ce99d127c571b709ae8ab2e02ee
#
_cell.length_a   1.000
_cell.length_b   1.000
_cell.length_c   1.000
_cell.angle_alpha   90.00
_cell.angle_beta   90.00
_cell.angle_gamma   90.00
#
_symmetry.space_group_name_H-M   'P 1'
#
loop_
_entity.id
_entity.type
_entity.pdbx_description
1 polymer ?
#
loop_
_entity_poly.entity_id
_entity_poly.type
_entity_poly.pdbx_seq_one_letter_code
_entity_poly.pdbx_strand_id
1 'polypeptide(L)'
;MEQKKSFLGKEKTESRATERSSGFIMLLMIPIFLVTLTFATAITGCIACAIQAMAHRNEMLQAYSLLEDDSAAWLNEALSGEWKNVYENDYEKVVTTQKTGPYILLVKEMRNKTTGKVLVNRLEFIPIDKEDGHTS
;
A
#
# COMPACT_ATOMS: atom_id res chain seq x y z
N MET A 1 -38.81 16.45 -70.84
CA MET A 1 -39.35 16.02 -69.52
C MET A 1 -38.63 14.84 -68.90
N GLU A 2 -37.65 14.24 -69.56
CA GLU A 2 -36.94 13.04 -69.05
C GLU A 2 -35.70 13.33 -68.14
N GLN A 3 -35.09 14.49 -68.25
CA GLN A 3 -33.88 14.80 -67.43
C GLN A 3 -34.17 14.99 -65.94
N LYS A 4 -35.39 15.36 -65.55
CA LYS A 4 -35.74 15.63 -64.15
C LYS A 4 -35.91 14.37 -63.29
N LYS A 5 -36.19 13.22 -63.88
CA LYS A 5 -36.34 11.93 -63.19
C LYS A 5 -34.98 11.30 -62.83
N SER A 6 -33.95 11.52 -63.64
CA SER A 6 -32.61 10.97 -63.40
C SER A 6 -31.90 11.67 -62.22
N PHE A 7 -32.17 12.95 -61.98
CA PHE A 7 -31.55 13.70 -60.91
C PHE A 7 -32.09 13.31 -59.53
N LEU A 8 -33.38 13.07 -59.41
CA LEU A 8 -34.05 12.64 -58.17
C LEU A 8 -33.66 11.23 -57.74
N GLY A 9 -33.33 10.34 -58.66
CA GLY A 9 -32.89 8.97 -58.39
C GLY A 9 -31.47 8.90 -57.84
N LYS A 10 -30.58 9.83 -58.26
CA LYS A 10 -29.19 9.89 -57.79
C LYS A 10 -29.07 10.43 -56.35
N GLU A 11 -29.86 11.46 -56.05
CA GLU A 11 -29.85 12.09 -54.73
C GLU A 11 -30.40 11.13 -53.67
N LYS A 12 -31.38 10.31 -53.99
CA LYS A 12 -31.98 9.32 -53.06
C LYS A 12 -31.05 8.12 -52.81
N THR A 13 -30.18 7.78 -53.75
CA THR A 13 -29.20 6.69 -53.60
C THR A 13 -27.98 7.17 -52.80
N GLU A 14 -27.51 8.40 -52.97
CA GLU A 14 -26.43 8.96 -52.18
C GLU A 14 -26.80 9.15 -50.69
N SER A 15 -28.05 9.64 -50.44
CA SER A 15 -28.56 9.76 -49.06
C SER A 15 -28.64 8.42 -48.32
N ARG A 16 -29.05 7.32 -48.99
CA ARG A 16 -29.09 6.00 -48.40
C ARG A 16 -27.69 5.39 -48.16
N ALA A 17 -26.72 5.71 -48.99
CA ALA A 17 -25.35 5.23 -48.82
C ALA A 17 -24.67 5.94 -47.61
N THR A 18 -24.92 7.24 -47.40
CA THR A 18 -24.41 8.00 -46.26
C THR A 18 -25.04 7.56 -44.94
N GLU A 19 -26.34 7.27 -44.91
CA GLU A 19 -26.98 6.72 -43.70
C GLU A 19 -26.47 5.32 -43.32
N ARG A 20 -26.19 4.44 -44.29
CA ARG A 20 -25.61 3.14 -44.02
C ARG A 20 -24.17 3.21 -43.51
N SER A 21 -23.36 4.15 -44.02
CA SER A 21 -22.00 4.36 -43.54
C SER A 21 -21.94 4.95 -42.14
N SER A 22 -22.87 5.83 -41.80
CA SER A 22 -22.98 6.41 -40.46
C SER A 22 -23.34 5.38 -39.40
N GLY A 23 -24.27 4.47 -39.70
CA GLY A 23 -24.63 3.39 -38.80
C GLY A 23 -23.51 2.38 -38.56
N PHE A 24 -22.73 2.07 -39.59
CA PHE A 24 -21.55 1.19 -39.48
C PHE A 24 -20.44 1.81 -38.62
N ILE A 25 -20.17 3.10 -38.78
CA ILE A 25 -19.20 3.83 -37.98
C ILE A 25 -19.60 3.84 -36.50
N MET A 26 -20.87 4.10 -36.19
CA MET A 26 -21.38 4.04 -34.83
C MET A 26 -21.22 2.64 -34.21
N LEU A 27 -21.48 1.58 -34.96
CA LEU A 27 -21.36 0.20 -34.49
C LEU A 27 -19.92 -0.19 -34.21
N LEU A 28 -18.96 0.40 -34.91
CA LEU A 28 -17.52 0.16 -34.72
C LEU A 28 -16.96 1.02 -33.56
N MET A 29 -17.55 2.18 -33.28
CA MET A 29 -17.13 3.05 -32.19
C MET A 29 -17.45 2.48 -30.81
N ILE A 30 -18.53 1.73 -30.66
CA ILE A 30 -18.96 1.15 -29.38
C ILE A 30 -17.87 0.20 -28.80
N PRO A 31 -17.35 -0.80 -29.55
CA PRO A 31 -16.33 -1.68 -29.02
C PRO A 31 -15.01 -0.96 -28.75
N ILE A 32 -14.63 0.02 -29.55
CA ILE A 32 -13.44 0.84 -29.31
C ILE A 32 -13.59 1.61 -28.00
N PHE A 33 -14.74 2.23 -27.77
CA PHE A 33 -15.03 2.96 -26.54
C PHE A 33 -15.00 2.01 -25.31
N LEU A 34 -15.58 0.83 -25.40
CA LEU A 34 -15.55 -0.17 -24.33
C LEU A 34 -14.11 -0.62 -24.01
N VAL A 35 -13.28 -0.87 -25.04
CA VAL A 35 -11.88 -1.23 -24.85
C VAL A 35 -11.12 -0.09 -24.18
N THR A 36 -11.27 1.14 -24.63
CA THR A 36 -10.60 2.29 -23.99
C THR A 36 -11.05 2.51 -22.56
N LEU A 37 -12.32 2.33 -22.27
CA LEU A 37 -12.85 2.44 -20.90
C LEU A 37 -12.28 1.36 -19.97
N THR A 38 -12.17 0.12 -20.44
CA THR A 38 -11.57 -0.97 -19.65
C THR A 38 -10.10 -0.74 -19.38
N PHE A 39 -9.33 -0.24 -20.35
CA PHE A 39 -7.94 0.14 -20.13
C PHE A 39 -7.81 1.30 -19.14
N ALA A 40 -8.64 2.32 -19.26
CA ALA A 40 -8.62 3.46 -18.35
C ALA A 40 -8.90 3.03 -16.90
N THR A 41 -9.89 2.17 -16.68
CA THR A 41 -10.20 1.65 -15.34
C THR A 41 -9.11 0.76 -14.79
N ALA A 42 -8.48 -0.08 -15.61
CA ALA A 42 -7.35 -0.91 -15.21
C ALA A 42 -6.14 -0.06 -14.78
N ILE A 43 -5.78 0.95 -15.56
CA ILE A 43 -4.68 1.86 -15.23
C ILE A 43 -4.95 2.60 -13.92
N THR A 44 -6.18 3.12 -13.74
CA THR A 44 -6.56 3.81 -12.51
C THR A 44 -6.47 2.88 -11.30
N GLY A 45 -6.90 1.63 -11.43
CA GLY A 45 -6.77 0.60 -10.40
C GLY A 45 -5.30 0.32 -10.04
N CYS A 46 -4.43 0.18 -11.02
CA CYS A 46 -3.00 -0.03 -10.80
C CYS A 46 -2.35 1.16 -10.06
N ILE A 47 -2.70 2.39 -10.45
CA ILE A 47 -2.19 3.60 -9.79
C ILE A 47 -2.65 3.66 -8.34
N ALA A 48 -3.92 3.37 -8.06
CA ALA A 48 -4.45 3.35 -6.70
C ALA A 48 -3.74 2.31 -5.82
N CYS A 49 -3.53 1.09 -6.34
CA CYS A 49 -2.75 0.06 -5.64
C CYS A 49 -1.30 0.49 -5.38
N ALA A 50 -0.64 1.14 -6.35
CA ALA A 50 0.71 1.64 -6.19
C ALA A 50 0.82 2.72 -5.11
N ILE A 51 -0.13 3.66 -5.07
CA ILE A 51 -0.19 4.70 -4.03
C ILE A 51 -0.38 4.08 -2.65
N GLN A 52 -1.29 3.11 -2.51
CA GLN A 52 -1.50 2.42 -1.23
C GLN A 52 -0.26 1.65 -0.78
N ALA A 53 0.42 0.97 -1.71
CA ALA A 53 1.66 0.25 -1.41
C ALA A 53 2.79 1.21 -0.97
N MET A 54 2.91 2.37 -1.61
CA MET A 54 3.88 3.40 -1.22
C MET A 54 3.56 4.00 0.15
N ALA A 55 2.29 4.29 0.43
CA ALA A 55 1.86 4.81 1.73
C ALA A 55 2.19 3.80 2.84
N HIS A 56 1.86 2.54 2.64
CA HIS A 56 2.17 1.48 3.60
C HIS A 56 3.68 1.29 3.80
N ARG A 57 4.46 1.35 2.73
CA ARG A 57 5.93 1.28 2.81
C ARG A 57 6.50 2.44 3.62
N ASN A 58 6.02 3.66 3.40
CA ASN A 58 6.45 4.83 4.15
C ASN A 58 6.09 4.72 5.63
N GLU A 59 4.90 4.23 5.95
CA GLU A 59 4.48 3.96 7.33
C GLU A 59 5.41 2.94 8.00
N MET A 60 5.76 1.84 7.32
CA MET A 60 6.72 0.85 7.84
C MET A 60 8.12 1.42 8.04
N LEU A 61 8.61 2.24 7.12
CA LEU A 61 9.93 2.87 7.23
C LEU A 61 9.99 3.85 8.41
N GLN A 62 8.94 4.63 8.64
CA GLN A 62 8.84 5.51 9.80
C GLN A 62 8.80 4.69 11.10
N ALA A 63 7.97 3.66 11.15
CA ALA A 63 7.91 2.77 12.31
C ALA A 63 9.26 2.09 12.58
N TYR A 64 9.99 1.70 11.53
CA TYR A 64 11.31 1.09 11.67
C TYR A 64 12.35 2.07 12.19
N SER A 65 12.37 3.31 11.69
CA SER A 65 13.30 4.34 12.18
C SER A 65 13.09 4.67 13.66
N LEU A 66 11.84 4.67 14.12
CA LEU A 66 11.52 4.87 15.53
C LEU A 66 11.92 3.68 16.41
N LEU A 67 12.02 2.48 15.81
CA LEU A 67 12.44 1.28 16.51
C LEU A 67 13.96 1.14 16.65
N GLU A 68 14.73 1.87 15.87
CA GLU A 68 16.19 1.77 15.78
C GLU A 68 16.93 2.54 16.89
N ASP A 69 16.21 3.10 17.86
CA ASP A 69 16.77 3.77 19.02
C ASP A 69 17.63 2.83 19.90
N ASP A 70 18.45 3.41 20.75
CA ASP A 70 19.42 2.74 21.62
C ASP A 70 18.85 1.54 22.38
N SER A 71 19.26 0.34 21.97
CA SER A 71 18.81 -0.94 22.55
C SER A 71 19.15 -1.10 24.00
N ALA A 72 20.24 -0.48 24.46
CA ALA A 72 20.68 -0.58 25.86
C ALA A 72 19.74 0.22 26.79
N ALA A 73 19.30 1.40 26.35
CA ALA A 73 18.32 2.19 27.09
C ALA A 73 16.98 1.45 27.22
N TRP A 74 16.52 0.82 26.13
CA TRP A 74 15.30 0.03 26.12
C TRP A 74 15.38 -1.18 27.06
N LEU A 75 16.52 -1.84 27.07
CA LEU A 75 16.73 -2.97 27.98
C LEU A 75 16.69 -2.55 29.44
N ASN A 76 17.40 -1.50 29.80
CA ASN A 76 17.46 -1.00 31.17
C ASN A 76 16.07 -0.58 31.68
N GLU A 77 15.30 0.15 30.88
CA GLU A 77 13.92 0.50 31.23
C GLU A 77 13.01 -0.72 31.36
N ALA A 78 13.15 -1.70 30.46
CA ALA A 78 12.34 -2.91 30.50
C ALA A 78 12.68 -3.79 31.72
N LEU A 79 13.95 -3.87 32.11
CA LEU A 79 14.39 -4.65 33.27
C LEU A 79 14.06 -3.96 34.60
N SER A 80 14.03 -2.64 34.66
CA SER A 80 13.63 -1.87 35.85
C SER A 80 12.15 -2.02 36.18
N GLY A 81 11.36 -2.54 35.24
CA GLY A 81 9.90 -2.61 35.37
C GLY A 81 9.20 -1.25 35.22
N GLU A 82 9.95 -0.21 34.91
CA GLU A 82 9.45 1.15 34.73
C GLU A 82 9.00 1.45 33.30
N TRP A 83 9.11 0.45 32.40
CA TRP A 83 8.73 0.63 31.03
C TRP A 83 7.28 1.08 30.91
N LYS A 84 7.09 2.24 30.32
CA LYS A 84 5.79 2.74 29.91
C LYS A 84 5.74 2.77 28.40
N ASN A 85 4.64 2.32 27.84
CA ASN A 85 4.42 2.43 26.40
C ASN A 85 4.60 3.88 25.97
N VAL A 86 5.57 4.14 25.10
CA VAL A 86 5.85 5.46 24.57
C VAL A 86 5.04 5.66 23.31
N TYR A 87 4.29 6.75 23.29
CA TYR A 87 3.51 7.14 22.14
C TYR A 87 4.25 8.23 21.38
N GLU A 88 4.52 7.99 20.13
CA GLU A 88 5.10 8.97 19.24
C GLU A 88 4.22 9.11 18.00
N ASN A 89 3.56 10.26 17.85
CA ASN A 89 2.53 10.51 16.84
C ASN A 89 1.39 9.47 16.94
N ASP A 90 1.19 8.70 15.86
CA ASP A 90 0.17 7.64 15.77
C ASP A 90 0.73 6.25 16.12
N TYR A 91 1.93 6.17 16.68
CA TYR A 91 2.61 4.92 16.97
C TYR A 91 2.76 4.69 18.47
N GLU A 92 2.68 3.43 18.85
CA GLU A 92 2.92 2.94 20.20
C GLU A 92 4.14 2.01 20.20
N LYS A 93 5.14 2.34 21.00
CA LYS A 93 6.29 1.47 21.26
C LYS A 93 5.96 0.51 22.40
N VAL A 94 6.04 -0.78 22.13
CA VAL A 94 5.82 -1.84 23.13
C VAL A 94 7.11 -2.66 23.26
N VAL A 95 7.59 -2.80 24.47
CA VAL A 95 8.77 -3.64 24.77
C VAL A 95 8.39 -4.75 25.71
N THR A 96 8.79 -5.96 25.37
CA THR A 96 8.60 -7.14 26.20
C THR A 96 9.95 -7.85 26.37
N THR A 97 10.27 -8.24 27.60
CA THR A 97 11.45 -9.03 27.89
C THR A 97 11.08 -10.45 28.31
N GLN A 98 11.82 -11.43 27.79
CA GLN A 98 11.65 -12.82 28.18
C GLN A 98 13.03 -13.45 28.44
N LYS A 99 13.22 -14.03 29.63
CA LYS A 99 14.44 -14.74 29.94
C LYS A 99 14.43 -16.13 29.28
N THR A 100 15.43 -16.39 28.44
CA THR A 100 15.57 -17.64 27.70
C THR A 100 16.98 -18.19 27.89
N GLY A 101 17.18 -19.06 28.91
CA GLY A 101 18.48 -19.61 29.25
C GLY A 101 19.48 -18.51 29.65
N PRO A 102 20.69 -18.47 29.01
CA PRO A 102 21.71 -17.48 29.29
C PRO A 102 21.46 -16.12 28.59
N TYR A 103 20.31 -15.95 27.95
CA TYR A 103 19.97 -14.75 27.20
C TYR A 103 18.69 -14.13 27.70
N ILE A 104 18.59 -12.82 27.52
CA ILE A 104 17.33 -12.09 27.59
C ILE A 104 16.88 -11.84 26.17
N LEU A 105 15.70 -12.31 25.83
CA LEU A 105 15.02 -11.96 24.58
C LEU A 105 14.31 -10.64 24.79
N LEU A 106 14.73 -9.62 24.05
CA LEU A 106 14.10 -8.31 24.00
C LEU A 106 13.24 -8.27 22.73
N VAL A 107 11.94 -8.12 22.89
CA VAL A 107 10.98 -7.96 21.80
C VAL A 107 10.55 -6.52 21.76
N LYS A 108 10.89 -5.82 20.69
CA LYS A 108 10.46 -4.44 20.43
C LYS A 108 9.40 -4.45 19.34
N GLU A 109 8.26 -3.89 19.62
CA GLU A 109 7.17 -3.79 18.66
C GLU A 109 6.77 -2.34 18.47
N MET A 110 6.53 -1.96 17.22
CA MET A 110 5.88 -0.73 16.88
C MET A 110 4.47 -1.02 16.39
N ARG A 111 3.48 -0.49 17.07
CA ARG A 111 2.07 -0.67 16.75
C ARG A 111 1.44 0.63 16.31
N ASN A 112 0.52 0.55 15.35
CA ASN A 112 -0.35 1.68 15.06
C ASN A 112 -1.35 1.84 16.21
N LYS A 113 -1.37 3.02 16.82
CA LYS A 113 -2.21 3.32 17.99
C LYS A 113 -3.70 3.18 17.72
N THR A 114 -4.13 3.55 16.51
CA THR A 114 -5.55 3.56 16.14
C THR A 114 -6.07 2.18 15.81
N THR A 115 -5.27 1.38 15.09
CA THR A 115 -5.68 0.06 14.60
C THR A 115 -5.19 -1.09 15.48
N GLY A 116 -4.23 -0.85 16.37
CA GLY A 116 -3.55 -1.88 17.16
C GLY A 116 -2.68 -2.83 16.32
N LYS A 117 -2.54 -2.56 15.02
CA LYS A 117 -1.77 -3.40 14.11
C LYS A 117 -0.28 -3.25 14.37
N VAL A 118 0.41 -4.39 14.55
CA VAL A 118 1.89 -4.41 14.60
C VAL A 118 2.41 -4.12 13.20
N LEU A 119 3.19 -3.05 13.08
CA LEU A 119 3.81 -2.61 11.83
C LEU A 119 5.19 -3.23 11.67
N VAL A 120 5.99 -3.18 12.73
CA VAL A 120 7.35 -3.70 12.77
C VAL A 120 7.58 -4.36 14.11
N ASN A 121 8.30 -5.48 14.13
CA ASN A 121 8.84 -6.07 15.35
C ASN A 121 10.32 -6.36 15.16
N ARG A 122 11.09 -6.27 16.23
CA ARG A 122 12.50 -6.64 16.27
C ARG A 122 12.78 -7.49 17.51
N LEU A 123 13.51 -8.55 17.27
CA LEU A 123 13.94 -9.50 18.31
C LEU A 123 15.44 -9.33 18.51
N GLU A 124 15.86 -9.09 19.73
CA GLU A 124 17.27 -9.03 20.10
C GLU A 124 17.56 -10.02 21.23
N PHE A 125 18.62 -10.78 21.08
CA PHE A 125 19.12 -11.67 22.13
C PHE A 125 20.32 -11.00 22.82
N ILE A 126 20.15 -10.69 24.09
CA ILE A 126 21.19 -10.04 24.90
C ILE A 126 21.74 -11.09 25.87
N PRO A 127 23.04 -11.39 25.84
CA PRO A 127 23.64 -12.32 26.78
C PRO A 127 23.52 -11.75 28.20
N ILE A 128 23.16 -12.58 29.14
CA ILE A 128 23.24 -12.26 30.57
C ILE A 128 24.71 -12.46 30.93
N ASP A 129 25.46 -11.36 31.08
CA ASP A 129 26.80 -11.42 31.65
C ASP A 129 26.68 -12.10 33.04
N LYS A 130 27.26 -13.28 33.17
CA LYS A 130 27.52 -13.81 34.50
C LYS A 130 28.52 -12.81 35.10
N GLU A 131 28.07 -11.98 36.04
CA GLU A 131 28.99 -11.34 36.96
C GLU A 131 29.89 -12.48 37.48
N ASP A 132 31.12 -12.50 36.94
CA ASP A 132 32.18 -13.35 37.47
C ASP A 132 32.34 -12.97 38.94
N GLY A 133 31.77 -13.79 39.80
CA GLY A 133 31.96 -13.66 41.24
C GLY A 133 33.44 -13.88 41.62
N HIS A 134 34.24 -12.85 41.39
CA HIS A 134 35.52 -12.69 42.02
C HIS A 134 35.32 -11.91 43.33
N THR A 135 34.80 -12.64 44.32
CA THR A 135 35.08 -12.34 45.71
C THR A 135 36.28 -13.17 46.10
N SER A 136 37.44 -12.56 46.10
CA SER A 136 38.63 -13.01 46.83
C SER A 136 38.66 -12.40 48.20
#